data_fbd39af7a0479f7bc849f2bda6babf8b
#
_entry.id   fbd39af7a0479f7bc849f2bda6babf8b
#
_cell.length_a   1.000
_cell.length_b   1.000
_cell.length_c   1.000
_cell.angle_alpha   90.00
_cell.angle_beta   90.00
_cell.angle_gamma   90.00
#
_symmetry.space_group_name_H-M   'P 1'
#
loop_
_entity.id
_entity.type
_entity.pdbx_description
1 polymer ?
#
loop_
_entity_poly.entity_id
_entity_poly.type
_entity_poly.pdbx_seq_one_letter_code
_entity_poly.pdbx_strand_id
1 'polypeptide(L)'
;MPARALCLVALLALAACQTTAEPPAPAPKPEPRGVSVTPAGFQLPEGSGCQGDIARFRAIQANDLETGHTTRQVYDQIEAEMKRADALCTAGQSGAASAHVRATKSRFGYP
;
A
#
# COMPACT_ATOMS: atom_id res chain seq x y z
N MET A 1 -30.02 -17.15 69.74
CA MET A 1 -30.32 -15.82 69.22
C MET A 1 -30.03 -15.82 67.76
N PRO A 2 -31.01 -15.77 66.90
CA PRO A 2 -30.77 -16.05 65.48
C PRO A 2 -30.24 -14.81 64.78
N ALA A 3 -29.10 -14.96 64.14
CA ALA A 3 -28.59 -13.99 63.23
C ALA A 3 -29.36 -14.09 61.90
N ARG A 4 -30.08 -13.05 61.55
CA ARG A 4 -30.79 -12.90 60.31
C ARG A 4 -29.81 -12.57 59.21
N ALA A 5 -29.55 -13.55 58.34
CA ALA A 5 -28.83 -13.34 57.11
C ALA A 5 -29.73 -12.60 56.13
N LEU A 6 -29.38 -11.35 55.84
CA LEU A 6 -29.96 -10.60 54.72
C LEU A 6 -29.23 -11.00 53.46
N CYS A 7 -29.90 -11.80 52.63
CA CYS A 7 -29.47 -12.03 51.26
C CYS A 7 -29.79 -10.80 50.43
N LEU A 8 -28.79 -9.96 50.18
CA LEU A 8 -28.87 -8.92 49.15
C LEU A 8 -28.63 -9.57 47.80
N VAL A 9 -29.72 -9.78 47.09
CA VAL A 9 -29.68 -10.18 45.68
C VAL A 9 -29.32 -8.96 44.86
N ALA A 10 -28.04 -8.86 44.51
CA ALA A 10 -27.60 -7.86 43.55
C ALA A 10 -28.01 -8.33 42.14
N LEU A 11 -29.05 -7.72 41.62
CA LEU A 11 -29.42 -7.84 40.20
C LEU A 11 -28.36 -7.10 39.38
N LEU A 12 -27.40 -7.83 38.85
CA LEU A 12 -26.54 -7.33 37.76
C LEU A 12 -27.39 -7.22 36.51
N ALA A 13 -27.83 -6.03 36.18
CA ALA A 13 -28.34 -5.70 34.85
C ALA A 13 -27.14 -5.75 33.89
N LEU A 14 -27.00 -6.84 33.16
CA LEU A 14 -26.13 -6.89 31.98
C LEU A 14 -26.77 -5.99 30.91
N ALA A 15 -26.29 -4.77 30.80
CA ALA A 15 -26.53 -3.95 29.62
C ALA A 15 -25.80 -4.63 28.45
N ALA A 16 -26.52 -5.46 27.70
CA ALA A 16 -26.05 -5.93 26.41
C ALA A 16 -25.91 -4.74 25.48
N CYS A 17 -24.68 -4.23 25.35
CA CYS A 17 -24.35 -3.37 24.22
C CYS A 17 -24.52 -4.18 22.95
N GLN A 18 -25.71 -4.09 22.37
CA GLN A 18 -25.93 -4.53 21.02
C GLN A 18 -25.18 -3.54 20.12
N THR A 19 -23.95 -3.87 19.79
CA THR A 19 -23.26 -3.27 18.67
C THR A 19 -24.05 -3.72 17.43
N THR A 20 -24.94 -2.86 16.96
CA THR A 20 -25.52 -3.02 15.64
C THR A 20 -24.35 -2.93 14.67
N ALA A 21 -23.85 -4.08 14.21
CA ALA A 21 -22.86 -4.12 13.17
C ALA A 21 -23.53 -3.52 11.94
N GLU A 22 -23.16 -2.30 11.62
CA GLU A 22 -23.51 -1.66 10.37
C GLU A 22 -23.07 -2.60 9.24
N PRO A 23 -23.96 -2.98 8.32
CA PRO A 23 -23.59 -3.86 7.23
C PRO A 23 -22.37 -3.23 6.52
N PRO A 24 -21.34 -4.02 6.19
CA PRO A 24 -20.16 -3.49 5.52
C PRO A 24 -20.60 -2.74 4.28
N ALA A 25 -20.13 -1.50 4.15
CA ALA A 25 -20.39 -0.69 2.96
C ALA A 25 -20.09 -1.54 1.71
N PRO A 26 -20.96 -1.53 0.70
CA PRO A 26 -20.70 -2.28 -0.52
C PRO A 26 -19.32 -1.90 -1.03
N ALA A 27 -18.49 -2.92 -1.33
CA ALA A 27 -17.17 -2.72 -1.89
C ALA A 27 -17.27 -1.74 -3.06
N PRO A 28 -16.39 -0.73 -3.13
CA PRO A 28 -16.41 0.22 -4.22
C PRO A 28 -16.41 -0.56 -5.52
N LYS A 29 -17.42 -0.28 -6.35
CA LYS A 29 -17.54 -0.85 -7.68
C LYS A 29 -16.19 -0.60 -8.38
N PRO A 30 -15.54 -1.61 -9.00
CA PRO A 30 -14.33 -1.36 -9.75
C PRO A 30 -14.64 -0.24 -10.75
N GLU A 31 -14.03 0.91 -10.56
CA GLU A 31 -14.07 1.95 -11.58
C GLU A 31 -13.54 1.32 -12.87
N PRO A 32 -14.19 1.54 -14.02
CA PRO A 32 -13.64 1.07 -15.28
C PRO A 32 -12.22 1.62 -15.34
N ARG A 33 -11.24 0.72 -15.27
CA ARG A 33 -9.83 1.08 -15.42
C ARG A 33 -9.76 1.78 -16.75
N GLY A 34 -9.55 3.11 -16.70
CA GLY A 34 -9.34 3.89 -17.90
C GLY A 34 -8.32 3.14 -18.73
N VAL A 35 -8.56 3.05 -20.02
CA VAL A 35 -7.66 2.38 -20.95
C VAL A 35 -6.28 2.96 -20.68
N SER A 36 -5.37 2.13 -20.14
CA SER A 36 -3.99 2.54 -19.90
C SER A 36 -3.40 2.83 -21.28
N VAL A 37 -3.35 4.10 -21.65
CA VAL A 37 -2.76 4.52 -22.92
C VAL A 37 -1.27 4.62 -22.71
N THR A 38 -0.62 3.46 -22.68
CA THR A 38 0.84 3.42 -22.80
C THR A 38 1.17 3.89 -24.21
N PRO A 39 2.00 4.92 -24.37
CA PRO A 39 2.38 5.40 -25.70
C PRO A 39 2.95 4.26 -26.55
N ALA A 40 2.64 4.26 -27.84
CA ALA A 40 3.04 3.19 -28.75
C ALA A 40 4.56 2.96 -28.84
N GLY A 41 5.37 3.92 -28.40
CA GLY A 41 6.83 3.83 -28.37
C GLY A 41 7.42 3.56 -26.99
N PHE A 42 6.59 3.34 -25.96
CA PHE A 42 7.10 3.10 -24.60
C PHE A 42 7.80 1.74 -24.51
N GLN A 43 9.06 1.77 -24.12
CA GLN A 43 9.85 0.57 -23.87
C GLN A 43 10.48 0.65 -22.47
N LEU A 44 10.46 -0.48 -21.77
CA LEU A 44 11.15 -0.57 -20.50
C LEU A 44 12.66 -0.66 -20.73
N PRO A 45 13.47 0.04 -19.92
CA PRO A 45 14.93 -0.11 -19.98
C PRO A 45 15.35 -1.56 -19.78
N GLU A 46 16.30 -1.99 -20.57
CA GLU A 46 16.98 -3.26 -20.38
C GLU A 46 17.94 -3.18 -19.19
N GLY A 47 18.30 -4.32 -18.64
CA GLY A 47 19.23 -4.43 -17.53
C GLY A 47 18.81 -5.49 -16.51
N SER A 48 19.76 -5.94 -15.73
CA SER A 48 19.58 -6.96 -14.71
C SER A 48 19.91 -6.42 -13.30
N GLY A 49 19.56 -7.19 -12.28
CA GLY A 49 19.83 -6.84 -10.90
C GLY A 49 19.14 -5.56 -10.45
N CYS A 50 19.63 -5.02 -9.33
CA CYS A 50 19.01 -3.83 -8.71
C CYS A 50 18.99 -2.59 -9.63
N GLN A 51 20.00 -2.39 -10.44
CA GLN A 51 20.03 -1.27 -11.40
C GLN A 51 18.90 -1.40 -12.43
N GLY A 52 18.71 -2.60 -12.98
CA GLY A 52 17.63 -2.86 -13.91
C GLY A 52 16.24 -2.69 -13.28
N ASP A 53 16.07 -3.16 -12.04
CA ASP A 53 14.80 -3.02 -11.31
C ASP A 53 14.44 -1.56 -11.07
N ILE A 54 15.41 -0.76 -10.62
CA ILE A 54 15.23 0.68 -10.37
C ILE A 54 14.94 1.42 -11.67
N ALA A 55 15.71 1.15 -12.72
CA ALA A 55 15.55 1.82 -14.02
C ALA A 55 14.16 1.56 -14.62
N ARG A 56 13.70 0.31 -14.60
CA ARG A 56 12.36 -0.05 -15.10
C ARG A 56 11.26 0.62 -14.32
N PHE A 57 11.36 0.64 -13.00
CA PHE A 57 10.30 1.26 -12.20
C PHE A 57 10.27 2.78 -12.39
N ARG A 58 11.41 3.44 -12.51
CA ARG A 58 11.48 4.87 -12.86
C ARG A 58 10.87 5.16 -14.22
N ALA A 59 11.11 4.32 -15.22
CA ALA A 59 10.51 4.49 -16.53
C ALA A 59 8.97 4.40 -16.49
N ILE A 60 8.43 3.43 -15.74
CA ILE A 60 6.99 3.30 -15.51
C ILE A 60 6.44 4.57 -14.84
N GLN A 61 7.09 5.05 -13.78
CA GLN A 61 6.66 6.24 -13.05
C GLN A 61 6.67 7.52 -13.88
N ALA A 62 7.70 7.68 -14.72
CA ALA A 62 7.79 8.82 -15.63
C ALA A 62 6.65 8.80 -16.67
N ASN A 63 6.37 7.63 -17.23
CA ASN A 63 5.24 7.44 -18.15
C ASN A 63 3.90 7.74 -17.47
N ASP A 64 3.69 7.24 -16.25
CA ASP A 64 2.44 7.45 -15.51
C ASP A 64 2.22 8.91 -15.13
N LEU A 65 3.29 9.63 -14.83
CA LEU A 65 3.22 11.07 -14.61
C LEU A 65 2.85 11.83 -15.89
N GLU A 66 3.47 11.47 -17.01
CA GLU A 66 3.21 12.10 -18.30
C GLU A 66 1.78 11.85 -18.79
N THR A 67 1.28 10.64 -18.57
CA THR A 67 -0.06 10.21 -18.99
C THR A 67 -1.17 10.54 -17.97
N GLY A 68 -0.81 11.12 -16.82
CA GLY A 68 -1.76 11.51 -15.78
C GLY A 68 -2.28 10.35 -14.93
N HIS A 69 -1.64 9.18 -14.98
CA HIS A 69 -1.97 8.02 -14.14
C HIS A 69 -1.42 8.13 -12.71
N THR A 70 -0.49 9.03 -12.48
CA THR A 70 0.01 9.38 -11.15
C THR A 70 0.08 10.89 -10.97
N THR A 71 0.08 11.35 -9.72
CA THR A 71 0.27 12.77 -9.41
C THR A 71 1.73 13.10 -9.20
N ARG A 72 2.10 14.37 -9.36
CA ARG A 72 3.46 14.84 -9.04
C ARG A 72 3.85 14.47 -7.61
N GLN A 73 2.95 14.62 -6.66
CA GLN A 73 3.22 14.30 -5.26
C GLN A 73 3.57 12.82 -5.05
N VAL A 74 2.81 11.92 -5.67
CA VAL A 74 3.08 10.47 -5.58
C VAL A 74 4.38 10.12 -6.28
N TYR A 75 4.61 10.68 -7.46
CA TYR A 75 5.88 10.52 -8.18
C TYR A 75 7.09 10.90 -7.32
N ASP A 76 7.05 12.07 -6.68
CA ASP A 76 8.15 12.55 -5.86
C ASP A 76 8.40 11.66 -4.62
N GLN A 77 7.34 11.09 -4.03
CA GLN A 77 7.46 10.11 -2.96
C GLN A 77 8.13 8.82 -3.43
N ILE A 78 7.76 8.30 -4.59
CA ILE A 78 8.37 7.11 -5.17
C ILE A 78 9.83 7.38 -5.53
N GLU A 79 10.15 8.52 -6.11
CA GLU A 79 11.55 8.90 -6.42
C GLU A 79 12.43 8.97 -5.16
N ALA A 80 11.89 9.43 -4.03
CA ALA A 80 12.61 9.39 -2.77
C ALA A 80 12.94 7.94 -2.33
N GLU A 81 12.02 7.00 -2.55
CA GLU A 81 12.27 5.58 -2.29
C GLU A 81 13.27 4.97 -3.29
N MET A 82 13.21 5.37 -4.56
CA MET A 82 14.16 4.90 -5.58
C MET A 82 15.59 5.40 -5.30
N LYS A 83 15.76 6.59 -4.76
CA LYS A 83 17.08 7.06 -4.28
C LYS A 83 17.65 6.20 -3.16
N ARG A 84 16.80 5.70 -2.26
CA ARG A 84 17.22 4.74 -1.21
C ARG A 84 17.63 3.40 -1.81
N ALA A 85 16.86 2.90 -2.79
CA ALA A 85 17.22 1.68 -3.52
C ALA A 85 18.56 1.85 -4.26
N ASP A 86 18.79 2.99 -4.91
CA ASP A 86 20.07 3.30 -5.55
C ASP A 86 21.25 3.25 -4.57
N ALA A 87 21.08 3.84 -3.38
CA ALA A 87 22.13 3.83 -2.35
C ALA A 87 22.45 2.40 -1.91
N LEU A 88 21.44 1.55 -1.70
CA LEU A 88 21.63 0.13 -1.39
C LEU A 88 22.33 -0.63 -2.54
N CYS A 89 21.91 -0.35 -3.77
CA CYS A 89 22.48 -0.97 -4.96
C CYS A 89 23.95 -0.59 -5.14
N THR A 90 24.28 0.68 -4.97
CA THR A 90 25.66 1.21 -5.06
C THR A 90 26.56 0.65 -3.95
N ALA A 91 25.99 0.38 -2.77
CA ALA A 91 26.69 -0.24 -1.65
C ALA A 91 26.89 -1.77 -1.84
N GLY A 92 26.53 -2.34 -2.98
CA GLY A 92 26.65 -3.76 -3.25
C GLY A 92 25.55 -4.62 -2.61
N GLN A 93 24.53 -4.01 -2.01
CA GLN A 93 23.39 -4.70 -1.38
C GLN A 93 22.27 -4.92 -2.40
N SER A 94 22.57 -5.60 -3.48
CA SER A 94 21.66 -5.77 -4.64
C SER A 94 20.32 -6.40 -4.24
N GLY A 95 20.34 -7.44 -3.41
CA GLY A 95 19.12 -8.11 -2.94
C GLY A 95 18.23 -7.20 -2.09
N ALA A 96 18.82 -6.39 -1.20
CA ALA A 96 18.11 -5.42 -0.38
C ALA A 96 17.52 -4.30 -1.25
N ALA A 97 18.27 -3.81 -2.23
CA ALA A 97 17.81 -2.81 -3.17
C ALA A 97 16.60 -3.29 -3.98
N SER A 98 16.67 -4.48 -4.59
CA SER A 98 15.54 -5.07 -5.33
C SER A 98 14.33 -5.35 -4.42
N ALA A 99 14.56 -5.77 -3.17
CA ALA A 99 13.48 -5.93 -2.19
C ALA A 99 12.81 -4.59 -1.86
N HIS A 100 13.59 -3.52 -1.75
CA HIS A 100 13.08 -2.17 -1.51
C HIS A 100 12.23 -1.67 -2.69
N VAL A 101 12.66 -1.91 -3.92
CA VAL A 101 11.85 -1.60 -5.13
C VAL A 101 10.51 -2.33 -5.09
N ARG A 102 10.51 -3.64 -4.80
CA ARG A 102 9.26 -4.44 -4.71
C ARG A 102 8.34 -3.92 -3.61
N ALA A 103 8.87 -3.62 -2.44
CA ALA A 103 8.09 -3.07 -1.33
C ALA A 103 7.49 -1.70 -1.69
N THR A 104 8.24 -0.86 -2.37
CA THR A 104 7.75 0.44 -2.86
C THR A 104 6.63 0.25 -3.88
N LYS A 105 6.82 -0.62 -4.87
CA LYS A 105 5.77 -0.97 -5.84
C LYS A 105 4.48 -1.40 -5.15
N SER A 106 4.56 -2.35 -4.24
CA SER A 106 3.40 -2.84 -3.48
C SER A 106 2.72 -1.72 -2.68
N ARG A 107 3.49 -0.85 -2.02
CA ARG A 107 2.97 0.26 -1.23
C ARG A 107 2.17 1.28 -2.06
N PHE A 108 2.58 1.50 -3.29
CA PHE A 108 1.94 2.45 -4.20
C PHE A 108 0.98 1.79 -5.21
N GLY A 109 0.66 0.50 -5.03
CA GLY A 109 -0.34 -0.22 -5.83
C GLY A 109 0.15 -0.70 -7.20
N TYR A 110 1.46 -0.81 -7.40
CA TYR A 110 2.05 -1.39 -8.60
C TYR A 110 2.24 -2.90 -8.47
N PRO A 111 2.01 -3.68 -9.53
CA PRO A 111 2.23 -5.12 -9.55
C PRO A 111 3.72 -5.50 -9.47
#